data_2d1624e599f1de1a987e87b307ff39bf
#
_entry.id   2d1624e599f1de1a987e87b307ff39bf
#
_cell.length_a   1.000
_cell.length_b   1.000
_cell.length_c   1.000
_cell.angle_alpha   90.00
_cell.angle_beta   90.00
_cell.angle_gamma   90.00
#
_symmetry.space_group_name_H-M   'P 1'
#
loop_
_entity.id
_entity.type
_entity.pdbx_description
1 polymer ?
#
loop_
_entity_poly.entity_id
_entity_poly.type
_entity_poly.pdbx_seq_one_letter_code
_entity_poly.pdbx_strand_id
1 'polypeptide(L)'
;MLGIFTSFRIFILFFSLTLSLISCTREPEIKKPNAITVGSLADAKRLLPLLASDSASAEISGLIFNGLTKYDKNIKTIGDLAESWDISPDGLQIIFHLRKNVLWHDGAEFTADDVLFTYNTVIDPKIPTPYSSNFGPIDKVEVLDKHTIKVSYKEPYAPALESWGMGILPKHFLQYKDITNEYYVRNPIGTGPYKLKEWVTGQKIVLDAFNSYFEGRPKIDRYIVRVIPDTATMFLELKFGGIDFMGLTPPQYKLQAGTNFFNKYFHKFRYPSFGYTYLGYNLKDTKFSDKRVRQAITHAINKKDIITGVMLGYGTPCTGPFPPESWAYNPDVKDIEYNPEISRKLFREAGWVKGQRGLLEKDGRAFEFTVLVNQGNEARMKTAQILKENLKTIGITMNIKVLEWQAMLHEFIDKKRFEAIIMGWALSRDPDIFDIWHSSKTKEGEFNFISYRNDEVDTLLLEGRRTFDFEKRKKIYQRIHEIFADEQPCTFLYVPDALPVLHKRFKGVEKAPIGIWHDFIHWQVPKNKIEWYN
;
A
#
# COMPACT_ATOMS: atom_id res chain seq x y z
N MET A 1 -28.82 -83.72 -8.38
CA MET A 1 -28.64 -82.75 -9.49
C MET A 1 -29.17 -81.37 -9.12
N LEU A 2 -28.55 -80.73 -8.23
CA LEU A 2 -28.88 -79.35 -7.86
C LEU A 2 -27.58 -78.64 -7.33
N GLY A 3 -26.76 -78.16 -8.21
CA GLY A 3 -25.47 -77.57 -7.76
C GLY A 3 -24.66 -76.84 -8.81
N ILE A 4 -25.15 -76.70 -10.05
CA ILE A 4 -24.35 -76.16 -11.17
C ILE A 4 -24.92 -74.81 -11.72
N PHE A 5 -26.10 -74.40 -11.34
CA PHE A 5 -26.73 -73.17 -11.90
C PHE A 5 -26.53 -71.88 -11.13
N THR A 6 -25.95 -71.94 -9.96
CA THR A 6 -25.74 -70.70 -9.09
C THR A 6 -24.44 -70.03 -9.37
N SER A 7 -23.42 -70.67 -9.90
CA SER A 7 -22.08 -70.04 -10.11
C SER A 7 -21.99 -69.19 -11.39
N PHE A 8 -22.89 -69.40 -12.37
CA PHE A 8 -22.81 -68.63 -13.63
C PHE A 8 -23.52 -67.30 -13.62
N ARG A 9 -24.47 -67.12 -12.69
CA ARG A 9 -25.11 -65.76 -12.50
C ARG A 9 -24.30 -64.75 -11.70
N ILE A 10 -23.41 -65.20 -10.84
CA ILE A 10 -22.55 -64.36 -10.04
C ILE A 10 -21.40 -63.80 -10.90
N PHE A 11 -20.93 -64.54 -11.90
CA PHE A 11 -19.83 -64.06 -12.77
C PHE A 11 -20.26 -63.00 -13.78
N ILE A 12 -21.51 -62.98 -14.22
CA ILE A 12 -22.08 -61.99 -15.14
C ILE A 12 -22.37 -60.67 -14.39
N LEU A 13 -22.75 -60.74 -13.11
CA LEU A 13 -22.99 -59.55 -12.31
C LEU A 13 -21.65 -58.83 -11.91
N PHE A 14 -20.56 -59.54 -11.78
CA PHE A 14 -19.25 -58.91 -11.49
C PHE A 14 -18.60 -58.32 -12.73
N PHE A 15 -18.88 -58.83 -13.93
CA PHE A 15 -18.34 -58.28 -15.17
C PHE A 15 -19.12 -57.06 -15.69
N SER A 16 -20.38 -56.91 -15.32
CA SER A 16 -21.17 -55.69 -15.62
C SER A 16 -20.91 -54.52 -14.64
N LEU A 17 -20.38 -54.82 -13.44
CA LEU A 17 -20.06 -53.77 -12.47
C LEU A 17 -18.67 -53.13 -12.68
N THR A 18 -17.77 -53.79 -13.43
CA THR A 18 -16.44 -53.26 -13.75
C THR A 18 -16.40 -52.42 -15.02
N LEU A 19 -17.43 -52.45 -15.87
CA LEU A 19 -17.52 -51.61 -17.08
C LEU A 19 -18.17 -50.25 -16.83
N SER A 20 -18.77 -50.00 -15.66
CA SER A 20 -19.41 -48.72 -15.32
C SER A 20 -18.48 -47.71 -14.59
N LEU A 21 -17.20 -48.07 -14.36
CA LEU A 21 -16.24 -47.19 -13.67
C LEU A 21 -15.24 -46.49 -14.61
N ILE A 22 -15.40 -46.62 -15.94
CA ILE A 22 -14.61 -45.85 -16.92
C ILE A 22 -15.54 -44.83 -17.61
N SER A 23 -16.40 -44.17 -16.86
CA SER A 23 -16.89 -42.86 -17.24
C SER A 23 -15.92 -41.83 -16.65
N CYS A 24 -14.85 -41.53 -17.39
CA CYS A 24 -14.14 -40.30 -17.18
C CYS A 24 -15.15 -39.15 -17.34
N THR A 25 -15.79 -38.77 -16.26
CA THR A 25 -16.48 -37.48 -16.19
C THR A 25 -15.41 -36.44 -16.40
N ARG A 26 -15.26 -35.95 -17.65
CA ARG A 26 -14.66 -34.67 -17.88
C ARG A 26 -15.43 -33.72 -16.97
N GLU A 27 -14.75 -33.24 -15.92
CA GLU A 27 -15.31 -32.14 -15.15
C GLU A 27 -15.67 -31.00 -16.12
N PRO A 28 -16.83 -30.40 -15.99
CA PRO A 28 -17.22 -29.32 -16.89
C PRO A 28 -16.17 -28.23 -16.83
N GLU A 29 -15.58 -27.90 -17.98
CA GLU A 29 -14.71 -26.71 -18.12
C GLU A 29 -15.48 -25.51 -17.63
N ILE A 30 -15.19 -25.04 -16.41
CA ILE A 30 -15.76 -23.82 -15.88
C ILE A 30 -15.11 -22.65 -16.62
N LYS A 31 -15.78 -22.14 -17.65
CA LYS A 31 -15.36 -20.93 -18.36
C LYS A 31 -15.44 -19.75 -17.41
N LYS A 32 -14.30 -19.19 -17.00
CA LYS A 32 -14.29 -17.91 -16.28
C LYS A 32 -14.69 -16.77 -17.20
N PRO A 33 -15.40 -15.76 -16.63
CA PRO A 33 -15.65 -14.50 -17.35
C PRO A 33 -14.33 -13.81 -17.68
N ASN A 34 -14.34 -12.90 -18.66
CA ASN A 34 -13.23 -11.99 -18.96
C ASN A 34 -13.03 -10.99 -17.82
N ALA A 35 -12.56 -11.49 -16.69
CA ALA A 35 -12.36 -10.75 -15.45
C ALA A 35 -11.04 -11.11 -14.81
N ILE A 36 -10.47 -10.20 -14.03
CA ILE A 36 -9.40 -10.49 -13.09
C ILE A 36 -9.95 -10.43 -11.67
N THR A 37 -9.62 -11.42 -10.87
CA THR A 37 -9.96 -11.46 -9.44
C THR A 37 -8.68 -11.36 -8.62
N VAL A 38 -8.58 -10.32 -7.79
CA VAL A 38 -7.44 -10.09 -6.91
C VAL A 38 -7.82 -10.33 -5.46
N GLY A 39 -6.91 -10.90 -4.68
CA GLY A 39 -7.09 -11.06 -3.24
C GLY A 39 -6.59 -9.84 -2.47
N SER A 40 -7.36 -9.36 -1.51
CA SER A 40 -6.97 -8.30 -0.56
C SER A 40 -7.15 -8.80 0.87
N LEU A 41 -6.21 -8.46 1.76
CA LEU A 41 -6.32 -8.78 3.21
C LEU A 41 -7.33 -7.91 3.93
N ALA A 42 -7.65 -6.74 3.38
CA ALA A 42 -8.55 -5.76 3.99
C ALA A 42 -9.55 -5.22 2.96
N ASP A 43 -10.70 -4.81 3.45
CA ASP A 43 -11.67 -4.03 2.67
C ASP A 43 -11.17 -2.58 2.52
N ALA A 44 -11.64 -1.90 1.47
CA ALA A 44 -11.44 -0.46 1.33
C ALA A 44 -12.21 0.30 2.43
N LYS A 45 -11.72 1.48 2.78
CA LYS A 45 -12.36 2.39 3.72
C LYS A 45 -13.21 3.44 2.99
N ARG A 46 -12.61 4.13 2.04
CA ARG A 46 -13.20 5.23 1.26
C ARG A 46 -12.61 5.24 -0.13
N LEU A 47 -13.43 5.47 -1.15
CA LEU A 47 -12.97 5.42 -2.54
C LEU A 47 -12.77 6.80 -3.20
N LEU A 48 -13.15 7.92 -2.53
CA LEU A 48 -12.81 9.25 -3.03
C LEU A 48 -11.30 9.52 -2.85
N PRO A 49 -10.57 9.97 -3.87
CA PRO A 49 -9.10 10.05 -3.87
C PRO A 49 -8.52 10.81 -2.68
N LEU A 50 -9.08 11.97 -2.35
CA LEU A 50 -8.61 12.81 -1.24
C LEU A 50 -8.91 12.23 0.16
N LEU A 51 -9.73 11.16 0.25
CA LEU A 51 -10.07 10.46 1.49
C LEU A 51 -9.51 9.02 1.53
N ALA A 52 -8.95 8.53 0.42
CA ALA A 52 -8.36 7.19 0.28
C ALA A 52 -6.93 7.18 0.87
N SER A 53 -6.83 7.06 2.19
CA SER A 53 -5.56 7.18 2.93
C SER A 53 -4.88 5.84 3.26
N ASP A 54 -5.51 4.71 2.95
CA ASP A 54 -4.95 3.36 3.10
C ASP A 54 -4.76 2.68 1.73
N SER A 55 -3.86 1.68 1.67
CA SER A 55 -3.47 1.04 0.40
C SER A 55 -4.64 0.35 -0.31
N ALA A 56 -5.54 -0.34 0.42
CA ALA A 56 -6.67 -1.02 -0.19
C ALA A 56 -7.64 -0.02 -0.86
N SER A 57 -7.90 1.12 -0.19
CA SER A 57 -8.70 2.22 -0.74
C SER A 57 -8.02 2.89 -1.94
N ALA A 58 -6.71 3.19 -1.82
CA ALA A 58 -5.95 3.90 -2.86
C ALA A 58 -5.81 3.08 -4.16
N GLU A 59 -5.56 1.77 -4.07
CA GLU A 59 -5.47 0.88 -5.23
C GLU A 59 -6.78 0.85 -6.03
N ILE A 60 -7.91 0.76 -5.36
CA ILE A 60 -9.23 0.74 -6.02
C ILE A 60 -9.59 2.12 -6.56
N SER A 61 -9.35 3.17 -5.78
CA SER A 61 -9.56 4.57 -6.19
C SER A 61 -8.77 4.90 -7.46
N GLY A 62 -7.52 4.43 -7.58
CA GLY A 62 -6.68 4.61 -8.77
C GLY A 62 -7.18 3.92 -10.05
N LEU A 63 -8.13 2.97 -9.96
CA LEU A 63 -8.82 2.40 -11.11
C LEU A 63 -10.08 3.19 -11.50
N ILE A 64 -10.61 3.97 -10.58
CA ILE A 64 -11.86 4.74 -10.75
C ILE A 64 -11.59 6.17 -11.18
N PHE A 65 -10.49 6.78 -10.71
CA PHE A 65 -10.16 8.18 -10.93
C PHE A 65 -8.84 8.35 -11.67
N ASN A 66 -8.72 9.44 -12.43
CA ASN A 66 -7.47 9.91 -13.02
C ASN A 66 -7.07 11.25 -12.40
N GLY A 67 -5.75 11.48 -12.32
CA GLY A 67 -5.17 12.80 -12.04
C GLY A 67 -4.90 13.60 -13.31
N LEU A 68 -4.32 14.79 -13.19
CA LEU A 68 -3.81 15.52 -14.36
C LEU A 68 -2.57 14.84 -14.93
N THR A 69 -1.76 14.25 -14.06
CA THR A 69 -0.51 13.56 -14.39
C THR A 69 -0.51 12.13 -13.85
N LYS A 70 0.35 11.28 -14.40
CA LYS A 70 0.63 9.93 -13.92
C LYS A 70 2.10 9.56 -14.16
N TYR A 71 2.56 8.43 -13.65
CA TYR A 71 3.87 7.89 -13.99
C TYR A 71 3.78 6.91 -15.17
N ASP A 72 4.78 6.96 -16.04
CA ASP A 72 5.00 5.91 -17.03
C ASP A 72 5.71 4.69 -16.40
N LYS A 73 5.96 3.65 -17.20
CA LYS A 73 6.63 2.42 -16.74
C LYS A 73 8.06 2.65 -16.20
N ASN A 74 8.73 3.74 -16.59
CA ASN A 74 10.08 4.11 -16.17
C ASN A 74 10.08 5.14 -15.03
N ILE A 75 8.92 5.38 -14.41
CA ILE A 75 8.73 6.33 -13.29
C ILE A 75 8.93 7.79 -13.73
N LYS A 76 8.72 8.10 -15.00
CA LYS A 76 8.70 9.47 -15.50
C LYS A 76 7.29 10.02 -15.42
N THR A 77 7.12 11.24 -14.89
CA THR A 77 5.83 11.94 -14.89
C THR A 77 5.41 12.28 -16.33
N ILE A 78 4.21 11.85 -16.69
CA ILE A 78 3.58 12.06 -17.99
C ILE A 78 2.15 12.59 -17.82
N GLY A 79 1.54 13.06 -18.89
CA GLY A 79 0.15 13.51 -18.87
C GLY A 79 -0.83 12.34 -18.66
N ASP A 80 -1.91 12.64 -17.91
CA ASP A 80 -3.09 11.78 -17.79
C ASP A 80 -4.33 12.54 -18.27
N LEU A 81 -5.12 13.20 -17.43
CA LEU A 81 -6.19 14.11 -17.87
C LEU A 81 -5.66 15.39 -18.52
N ALA A 82 -4.46 15.87 -18.17
CA ALA A 82 -3.73 16.85 -18.96
C ALA A 82 -2.96 16.13 -20.08
N GLU A 83 -3.09 16.58 -21.32
CA GLU A 83 -2.28 16.06 -22.43
C GLU A 83 -0.87 16.68 -22.44
N SER A 84 -0.73 17.91 -21.92
CA SER A 84 0.54 18.63 -21.79
C SER A 84 0.44 19.75 -20.75
N TRP A 85 1.58 20.37 -20.45
CA TRP A 85 1.66 21.56 -19.59
C TRP A 85 2.85 22.42 -19.96
N ASP A 86 2.73 23.72 -19.63
CA ASP A 86 3.81 24.71 -19.73
C ASP A 86 4.18 25.17 -18.32
N ILE A 87 5.48 25.21 -18.01
CA ILE A 87 6.01 25.72 -16.76
C ILE A 87 6.73 27.05 -17.04
N SER A 88 6.40 28.10 -16.28
CA SER A 88 7.09 29.39 -16.41
C SER A 88 8.58 29.26 -16.04
N PRO A 89 9.46 30.12 -16.59
CA PRO A 89 10.91 30.05 -16.33
C PRO A 89 11.30 30.17 -14.85
N ASP A 90 10.48 30.87 -14.05
CA ASP A 90 10.66 31.01 -12.60
C ASP A 90 10.09 29.83 -11.80
N GLY A 91 9.40 28.87 -12.46
CA GLY A 91 8.77 27.73 -11.83
C GLY A 91 7.53 28.06 -11.00
N LEU A 92 7.02 29.30 -11.06
CA LEU A 92 5.90 29.75 -10.22
C LEU A 92 4.53 29.59 -10.89
N GLN A 93 4.47 29.21 -12.17
CA GLN A 93 3.22 29.01 -12.88
C GLN A 93 3.27 27.71 -13.69
N ILE A 94 2.17 26.97 -13.65
CA ILE A 94 1.94 25.81 -14.53
C ILE A 94 0.61 26.03 -15.24
N ILE A 95 0.61 25.93 -16.56
CA ILE A 95 -0.60 25.93 -17.38
C ILE A 95 -0.80 24.49 -17.87
N PHE A 96 -1.87 23.84 -17.42
CA PHE A 96 -2.24 22.52 -17.91
C PHE A 96 -3.22 22.63 -19.07
N HIS A 97 -2.93 21.90 -20.15
CA HIS A 97 -3.81 21.71 -21.29
C HIS A 97 -4.53 20.38 -21.14
N LEU A 98 -5.83 20.43 -20.87
CA LEU A 98 -6.64 19.27 -20.57
C LEU A 98 -7.09 18.54 -21.84
N ARG A 99 -7.19 17.22 -21.77
CA ARG A 99 -7.76 16.41 -22.86
C ARG A 99 -9.21 16.80 -23.12
N LYS A 100 -9.55 16.86 -24.39
CA LYS A 100 -10.94 17.03 -24.83
C LYS A 100 -11.64 15.66 -24.90
N ASN A 101 -12.96 15.66 -24.80
CA ASN A 101 -13.79 14.45 -24.90
C ASN A 101 -13.55 13.38 -23.81
N VAL A 102 -13.06 13.77 -22.65
CA VAL A 102 -13.03 12.90 -21.47
C VAL A 102 -14.40 12.90 -20.80
N LEU A 103 -14.92 11.73 -20.52
CA LEU A 103 -16.23 11.56 -19.87
C LEU A 103 -16.07 10.99 -18.46
N TRP A 104 -16.93 11.45 -17.57
CA TRP A 104 -17.18 10.81 -16.29
C TRP A 104 -17.96 9.50 -16.49
N HIS A 105 -17.97 8.62 -15.51
CA HIS A 105 -18.65 7.32 -15.58
C HIS A 105 -20.16 7.40 -15.82
N ASP A 106 -20.78 8.55 -15.53
CA ASP A 106 -22.20 8.85 -15.78
C ASP A 106 -22.45 9.53 -17.12
N GLY A 107 -21.39 9.83 -17.90
CA GLY A 107 -21.46 10.43 -19.22
C GLY A 107 -21.34 11.95 -19.26
N ALA A 108 -21.23 12.62 -18.09
CA ALA A 108 -20.91 14.04 -18.04
C ALA A 108 -19.50 14.31 -18.59
N GLU A 109 -19.26 15.50 -19.16
CA GLU A 109 -17.96 15.88 -19.70
C GLU A 109 -17.02 16.41 -18.59
N PHE A 110 -15.76 15.98 -18.60
CA PHE A 110 -14.70 16.51 -17.74
C PHE A 110 -14.21 17.86 -18.26
N THR A 111 -14.03 18.83 -17.36
CA THR A 111 -13.60 20.19 -17.67
C THR A 111 -12.63 20.76 -16.63
N ALA A 112 -12.05 21.93 -16.92
CA ALA A 112 -11.20 22.67 -15.99
C ALA A 112 -11.93 23.09 -14.69
N ASP A 113 -13.25 23.20 -14.74
CA ASP A 113 -14.08 23.45 -13.54
C ASP A 113 -14.02 22.32 -12.50
N ASP A 114 -13.86 21.06 -12.95
CA ASP A 114 -13.69 19.91 -12.03
C ASP A 114 -12.34 19.97 -11.32
N VAL A 115 -11.30 20.42 -12.03
CA VAL A 115 -9.97 20.62 -11.45
C VAL A 115 -10.00 21.73 -10.38
N LEU A 116 -10.62 22.88 -10.70
CA LEU A 116 -10.80 23.97 -9.74
C LEU A 116 -11.64 23.53 -8.52
N PHE A 117 -12.70 22.75 -8.76
CA PHE A 117 -13.52 22.18 -7.68
C PHE A 117 -12.71 21.25 -6.78
N THR A 118 -11.87 20.38 -7.36
CA THR A 118 -10.99 19.47 -6.61
C THR A 118 -10.02 20.24 -5.75
N TYR A 119 -9.34 21.25 -6.30
CA TYR A 119 -8.45 22.11 -5.55
C TYR A 119 -9.17 22.77 -4.35
N ASN A 120 -10.30 23.43 -4.60
CA ASN A 120 -11.07 24.09 -3.53
C ASN A 120 -11.53 23.09 -2.45
N THR A 121 -11.83 21.88 -2.83
CA THR A 121 -12.24 20.81 -1.90
C THR A 121 -11.09 20.33 -1.04
N VAL A 122 -9.91 20.10 -1.62
CA VAL A 122 -8.76 19.54 -0.87
C VAL A 122 -8.17 20.54 0.11
N ILE A 123 -8.28 21.86 -0.17
CA ILE A 123 -7.79 22.91 0.76
C ILE A 123 -8.84 23.36 1.79
N ASP A 124 -10.09 22.90 1.67
CA ASP A 124 -11.13 23.24 2.65
C ASP A 124 -10.80 22.58 4.01
N PRO A 125 -10.60 23.38 5.09
CA PRO A 125 -10.25 22.85 6.41
C PRO A 125 -11.34 21.96 7.04
N LYS A 126 -12.55 21.96 6.48
CA LYS A 126 -13.65 21.08 6.91
C LYS A 126 -13.50 19.66 6.38
N ILE A 127 -12.70 19.46 5.33
CA ILE A 127 -12.48 18.16 4.71
C ILE A 127 -11.31 17.45 5.41
N PRO A 128 -11.53 16.30 6.05
CA PRO A 128 -10.49 15.58 6.78
C PRO A 128 -9.59 14.79 5.81
N THR A 129 -8.77 15.51 5.04
CA THR A 129 -7.81 14.92 4.11
C THR A 129 -6.38 15.07 4.62
N PRO A 130 -5.54 14.03 4.56
CA PRO A 130 -4.13 14.15 4.89
C PRO A 130 -3.32 14.87 3.79
N TYR A 131 -3.89 15.10 2.60
CA TYR A 131 -3.18 15.57 1.40
C TYR A 131 -3.23 17.10 1.18
N SER A 132 -3.90 17.86 2.02
CA SER A 132 -4.07 19.31 1.84
C SER A 132 -2.75 20.10 1.70
N SER A 133 -1.67 19.63 2.34
CA SER A 133 -0.36 20.29 2.27
C SER A 133 0.28 20.25 0.89
N ASN A 134 -0.11 19.30 0.03
CA ASN A 134 0.37 19.20 -1.34
C ASN A 134 -0.17 20.32 -2.25
N PHE A 135 -1.23 20.99 -1.80
CA PHE A 135 -1.86 22.11 -2.48
C PHE A 135 -1.68 23.44 -1.71
N GLY A 136 -1.11 23.41 -0.51
CA GLY A 136 -0.84 24.59 0.32
C GLY A 136 0.07 25.64 -0.32
N PRO A 137 1.13 25.27 -1.09
CA PRO A 137 1.97 26.22 -1.81
C PRO A 137 1.27 26.97 -2.94
N ILE A 138 0.09 26.54 -3.39
CA ILE A 138 -0.66 27.20 -4.44
C ILE A 138 -1.18 28.56 -3.94
N ASP A 139 -0.97 29.59 -4.75
CA ASP A 139 -1.52 30.93 -4.55
C ASP A 139 -2.90 31.06 -5.18
N LYS A 140 -3.01 30.63 -6.46
CA LYS A 140 -4.24 30.78 -7.24
C LYS A 140 -4.39 29.67 -8.26
N VAL A 141 -5.63 29.24 -8.49
CA VAL A 141 -6.02 28.35 -9.60
C VAL A 141 -7.07 29.10 -10.44
N GLU A 142 -6.83 29.22 -11.75
CA GLU A 142 -7.65 30.00 -12.69
C GLU A 142 -8.06 29.13 -13.88
N VAL A 143 -9.35 29.00 -14.11
CA VAL A 143 -9.89 28.44 -15.36
C VAL A 143 -9.75 29.48 -16.45
N LEU A 144 -8.87 29.24 -17.43
CA LEU A 144 -8.69 30.12 -18.59
C LEU A 144 -9.74 29.88 -19.67
N ASP A 145 -10.04 28.61 -19.89
CA ASP A 145 -11.15 28.13 -20.72
C ASP A 145 -11.56 26.72 -20.28
N LYS A 146 -12.51 26.11 -21.00
CA LYS A 146 -13.05 24.78 -20.67
C LYS A 146 -12.01 23.68 -20.53
N HIS A 147 -10.86 23.80 -21.21
CA HIS A 147 -9.80 22.77 -21.25
C HIS A 147 -8.41 23.32 -20.92
N THR A 148 -8.35 24.52 -20.33
CA THR A 148 -7.08 25.13 -19.93
C THR A 148 -7.19 25.70 -18.53
N ILE A 149 -6.29 25.26 -17.65
CA ILE A 149 -6.24 25.71 -16.27
C ILE A 149 -4.83 26.16 -15.89
N LYS A 150 -4.75 27.32 -15.24
CA LYS A 150 -3.50 27.90 -14.76
C LYS A 150 -3.42 27.75 -13.25
N VAL A 151 -2.28 27.27 -12.78
CA VAL A 151 -1.93 27.16 -11.36
C VAL A 151 -0.75 28.08 -11.07
N SER A 152 -0.91 29.00 -10.14
CA SER A 152 0.14 29.91 -9.68
C SER A 152 0.56 29.51 -8.26
N TYR A 153 1.87 29.49 -7.98
CA TYR A 153 2.46 29.10 -6.70
C TYR A 153 3.05 30.33 -6.01
N LYS A 154 2.97 30.38 -4.68
CA LYS A 154 3.57 31.43 -3.84
C LYS A 154 5.09 31.38 -3.84
N GLU A 155 5.63 30.19 -4.03
CA GLU A 155 7.04 29.85 -3.99
C GLU A 155 7.30 28.62 -4.88
N PRO A 156 8.54 28.36 -5.32
CA PRO A 156 8.88 27.18 -6.08
C PRO A 156 8.42 25.91 -5.35
N TYR A 157 7.77 24.99 -6.07
CA TYR A 157 7.24 23.76 -5.50
C TYR A 157 7.60 22.56 -6.39
N ALA A 158 8.68 21.86 -6.01
CA ALA A 158 9.22 20.76 -6.80
C ALA A 158 8.25 19.57 -6.99
N PRO A 159 7.41 19.17 -6.00
CA PRO A 159 6.42 18.10 -6.19
C PRO A 159 5.14 18.53 -6.94
N ALA A 160 5.13 19.68 -7.60
CA ALA A 160 3.91 20.23 -8.21
C ALA A 160 3.20 19.26 -9.16
N LEU A 161 3.94 18.65 -10.09
CA LEU A 161 3.36 17.72 -11.05
C LEU A 161 2.83 16.44 -10.39
N GLU A 162 3.57 15.90 -9.42
CA GLU A 162 3.14 14.72 -8.65
C GLU A 162 1.88 14.99 -7.84
N SER A 163 1.75 16.18 -7.25
CA SER A 163 0.56 16.56 -6.48
C SER A 163 -0.70 16.52 -7.34
N TRP A 164 -0.62 16.94 -8.60
CA TRP A 164 -1.72 16.85 -9.58
C TRP A 164 -1.94 15.46 -10.15
N GLY A 165 -1.20 14.45 -9.71
CA GLY A 165 -1.49 13.02 -9.91
C GLY A 165 -2.63 12.51 -9.03
N MET A 166 -3.09 13.29 -8.03
CA MET A 166 -4.29 12.97 -7.26
C MET A 166 -5.53 12.98 -8.15
N GLY A 167 -6.40 11.98 -7.99
CA GLY A 167 -7.62 11.85 -8.78
C GLY A 167 -8.53 13.08 -8.68
N ILE A 168 -9.01 13.56 -9.83
CA ILE A 168 -9.91 14.72 -9.93
C ILE A 168 -11.34 14.30 -9.55
N LEU A 169 -12.07 15.20 -8.89
CA LEU A 169 -13.44 14.99 -8.41
C LEU A 169 -14.49 15.57 -9.37
N PRO A 170 -15.65 14.89 -9.56
CA PRO A 170 -16.76 15.37 -10.39
C PRO A 170 -17.52 16.51 -9.73
N LYS A 171 -17.31 17.75 -10.18
CA LYS A 171 -18.02 18.95 -9.69
C LYS A 171 -19.54 18.77 -9.78
N HIS A 172 -20.04 18.31 -10.92
CA HIS A 172 -21.49 18.15 -11.18
C HIS A 172 -22.18 17.20 -10.19
N PHE A 173 -21.45 16.21 -9.66
CA PHE A 173 -21.99 15.19 -8.72
C PHE A 173 -21.81 15.59 -7.25
N LEU A 174 -20.68 16.23 -6.89
CA LEU A 174 -20.28 16.48 -5.52
C LEU A 174 -20.47 17.92 -5.03
N GLN A 175 -20.68 18.88 -5.93
CA GLN A 175 -20.89 20.28 -5.54
C GLN A 175 -22.08 20.41 -4.60
N TYR A 176 -21.91 21.15 -3.52
CA TYR A 176 -22.91 21.37 -2.45
C TYR A 176 -23.28 20.09 -1.64
N LYS A 177 -22.47 19.04 -1.73
CA LYS A 177 -22.66 17.81 -0.97
C LYS A 177 -21.61 17.68 0.14
N ASP A 178 -21.99 16.99 1.21
CA ASP A 178 -21.02 16.52 2.20
C ASP A 178 -20.28 15.30 1.63
N ILE A 179 -19.09 15.52 1.12
CA ILE A 179 -18.27 14.48 0.48
C ILE A 179 -17.75 13.44 1.50
N THR A 180 -17.89 13.70 2.81
CA THR A 180 -17.53 12.73 3.87
C THR A 180 -18.66 11.75 4.15
N ASN A 181 -19.84 12.02 3.62
CA ASN A 181 -21.00 11.14 3.75
C ASN A 181 -20.71 9.77 3.11
N GLU A 182 -21.09 8.72 3.82
CA GLU A 182 -20.83 7.32 3.41
C GLU A 182 -21.37 7.01 2.00
N TYR A 183 -22.49 7.61 1.60
CA TYR A 183 -23.03 7.42 0.27
C TYR A 183 -22.03 7.82 -0.83
N TYR A 184 -21.41 9.02 -0.75
CA TYR A 184 -20.49 9.50 -1.79
C TYR A 184 -19.15 8.77 -1.77
N VAL A 185 -18.62 8.43 -0.60
CA VAL A 185 -17.34 7.70 -0.49
C VAL A 185 -17.47 6.24 -0.95
N ARG A 186 -18.69 5.70 -0.96
CA ARG A 186 -18.96 4.32 -1.40
C ARG A 186 -19.57 4.22 -2.80
N ASN A 187 -19.98 5.32 -3.42
CA ASN A 187 -20.54 5.36 -4.77
C ASN A 187 -19.79 6.40 -5.62
N PRO A 188 -18.47 6.20 -5.85
CA PRO A 188 -17.65 7.15 -6.58
C PRO A 188 -18.02 7.18 -8.06
N ILE A 189 -17.98 8.39 -8.64
CA ILE A 189 -18.02 8.63 -10.08
C ILE A 189 -16.67 9.21 -10.46
N GLY A 190 -15.92 8.53 -11.33
CA GLY A 190 -14.59 8.92 -11.78
C GLY A 190 -14.50 8.99 -13.29
N THR A 191 -13.30 9.28 -13.79
CA THR A 191 -12.94 9.27 -15.22
C THR A 191 -12.13 8.04 -15.59
N GLY A 192 -11.79 7.18 -14.60
CA GLY A 192 -10.84 6.08 -14.74
C GLY A 192 -11.32 4.93 -15.62
N PRO A 193 -10.42 3.96 -15.88
CA PRO A 193 -10.69 2.84 -16.78
C PRO A 193 -11.79 1.90 -16.29
N TYR A 194 -12.07 1.90 -14.99
CA TYR A 194 -13.10 1.06 -14.38
C TYR A 194 -14.06 1.88 -13.53
N LYS A 195 -15.34 1.50 -13.53
CA LYS A 195 -16.39 2.10 -12.71
C LYS A 195 -16.92 1.11 -11.67
N LEU A 196 -17.26 1.61 -10.48
CA LEU A 196 -17.83 0.80 -9.44
C LEU A 196 -19.17 0.21 -9.88
N LYS A 197 -19.30 -1.11 -9.70
CA LYS A 197 -20.54 -1.84 -9.92
C LYS A 197 -21.18 -2.28 -8.61
N GLU A 198 -20.40 -2.84 -7.71
CA GLU A 198 -20.89 -3.45 -6.47
C GLU A 198 -19.81 -3.38 -5.39
N TRP A 199 -20.19 -3.06 -4.19
CA TRP A 199 -19.36 -3.16 -2.99
C TRP A 199 -20.12 -3.87 -1.87
N VAL A 200 -19.77 -5.11 -1.59
CA VAL A 200 -20.27 -5.90 -0.46
C VAL A 200 -19.22 -5.87 0.64
N THR A 201 -19.50 -5.12 1.69
CA THR A 201 -18.56 -4.87 2.80
C THR A 201 -18.01 -6.18 3.37
N GLY A 202 -16.68 -6.24 3.53
CA GLY A 202 -15.96 -7.39 4.05
C GLY A 202 -15.92 -8.61 3.13
N GLN A 203 -16.44 -8.52 1.90
CA GLN A 203 -16.50 -9.65 0.97
C GLN A 203 -15.84 -9.34 -0.37
N LYS A 204 -16.36 -8.35 -1.11
CA LYS A 204 -15.89 -8.04 -2.47
C LYS A 204 -16.21 -6.63 -2.91
N ILE A 205 -15.38 -6.13 -3.84
CA ILE A 205 -15.63 -4.94 -4.64
C ILE A 205 -15.53 -5.35 -6.11
N VAL A 206 -16.52 -4.98 -6.92
CA VAL A 206 -16.59 -5.30 -8.35
C VAL A 206 -16.59 -4.01 -9.14
N LEU A 207 -15.66 -3.91 -10.07
CA LEU A 207 -15.59 -2.81 -11.03
C LEU A 207 -15.83 -3.35 -12.43
N ASP A 208 -16.67 -2.67 -13.23
CA ASP A 208 -16.87 -2.97 -14.66
C ASP A 208 -16.02 -2.01 -15.51
N ALA A 209 -15.46 -2.50 -16.62
CA ALA A 209 -14.70 -1.69 -17.56
C ALA A 209 -15.54 -0.53 -18.11
N PHE A 210 -14.95 0.66 -18.15
CA PHE A 210 -15.61 1.84 -18.71
C PHE A 210 -15.45 1.88 -20.22
N ASN A 211 -16.57 1.76 -20.95
CA ASN A 211 -16.56 1.64 -22.41
C ASN A 211 -16.03 2.90 -23.12
N SER A 212 -16.26 4.07 -22.51
CA SER A 212 -15.87 5.37 -23.07
C SER A 212 -14.58 5.92 -22.45
N TYR A 213 -13.73 5.06 -21.89
CA TYR A 213 -12.46 5.50 -21.32
C TYR A 213 -11.58 6.15 -22.40
N PHE A 214 -11.01 7.31 -22.12
CA PHE A 214 -10.34 8.16 -23.11
C PHE A 214 -9.05 7.55 -23.71
N GLU A 215 -8.37 6.65 -23.00
CA GLU A 215 -7.22 5.88 -23.52
C GLU A 215 -7.66 4.55 -24.17
N GLY A 216 -8.95 4.35 -24.37
CA GLY A 216 -9.54 3.12 -24.91
C GLY A 216 -10.11 2.20 -23.83
N ARG A 217 -11.18 1.50 -24.18
CA ARG A 217 -11.83 0.56 -23.26
C ARG A 217 -10.85 -0.51 -22.78
N PRO A 218 -10.74 -0.77 -21.46
CA PRO A 218 -9.97 -1.90 -20.94
C PRO A 218 -10.39 -3.23 -21.58
N LYS A 219 -9.42 -4.06 -21.93
CA LYS A 219 -9.69 -5.37 -22.56
C LYS A 219 -10.24 -6.41 -21.59
N ILE A 220 -10.01 -6.24 -20.28
CA ILE A 220 -10.59 -7.04 -19.21
C ILE A 220 -11.90 -6.39 -18.80
N ASP A 221 -13.02 -7.15 -18.86
CA ASP A 221 -14.37 -6.60 -18.62
C ASP A 221 -14.62 -6.23 -17.16
N ARG A 222 -14.00 -6.95 -16.22
CA ARG A 222 -14.18 -6.75 -14.78
C ARG A 222 -12.89 -6.84 -13.99
N TYR A 223 -12.79 -5.99 -12.99
CA TYR A 223 -11.80 -6.08 -11.92
C TYR A 223 -12.55 -6.39 -10.61
N ILE A 224 -12.20 -7.50 -9.97
CA ILE A 224 -12.88 -7.99 -8.77
C ILE A 224 -11.86 -8.06 -7.64
N VAL A 225 -12.10 -7.33 -6.55
CA VAL A 225 -11.33 -7.48 -5.31
C VAL A 225 -12.13 -8.41 -4.39
N ARG A 226 -11.51 -9.50 -3.94
CA ARG A 226 -12.05 -10.36 -2.89
C ARG A 226 -11.34 -10.08 -1.58
N VAL A 227 -12.10 -9.74 -0.54
CA VAL A 227 -11.57 -9.55 0.81
C VAL A 227 -11.39 -10.91 1.46
N ILE A 228 -10.14 -11.30 1.70
CA ILE A 228 -9.76 -12.57 2.31
C ILE A 228 -8.73 -12.27 3.40
N PRO A 229 -9.16 -12.07 4.66
CA PRO A 229 -8.33 -11.52 5.73
C PRO A 229 -7.34 -12.55 6.33
N ASP A 230 -6.91 -13.52 5.53
CA ASP A 230 -5.93 -14.55 5.89
C ASP A 230 -5.10 -14.97 4.68
N THR A 231 -3.77 -14.85 4.78
CA THR A 231 -2.85 -15.13 3.65
C THR A 231 -2.79 -16.60 3.25
N ALA A 232 -3.04 -17.54 4.17
CA ALA A 232 -3.04 -18.96 3.85
C ALA A 232 -4.31 -19.34 3.08
N THR A 233 -5.47 -18.84 3.52
CA THR A 233 -6.74 -18.99 2.80
C THR A 233 -6.67 -18.35 1.41
N MET A 234 -6.09 -17.14 1.31
CA MET A 234 -5.91 -16.45 0.02
C MET A 234 -5.03 -17.26 -0.93
N PHE A 235 -3.98 -17.91 -0.42
CA PHE A 235 -3.12 -18.77 -1.22
C PHE A 235 -3.84 -20.03 -1.71
N LEU A 236 -4.73 -20.62 -0.90
CA LEU A 236 -5.58 -21.72 -1.33
C LEU A 236 -6.55 -21.28 -2.42
N GLU A 237 -7.17 -20.12 -2.26
CA GLU A 237 -8.04 -19.52 -3.29
C GLU A 237 -7.29 -19.29 -4.61
N LEU A 238 -6.03 -18.85 -4.56
CA LEU A 238 -5.19 -18.75 -5.75
C LEU A 238 -4.96 -20.11 -6.41
N LYS A 239 -4.63 -21.14 -5.61
CA LYS A 239 -4.40 -22.51 -6.13
C LYS A 239 -5.63 -23.13 -6.77
N PHE A 240 -6.80 -22.90 -6.17
CA PHE A 240 -8.08 -23.43 -6.67
C PHE A 240 -8.80 -22.48 -7.62
N GLY A 241 -8.14 -21.40 -8.03
CA GLY A 241 -8.66 -20.47 -9.03
C GLY A 241 -9.76 -19.54 -8.53
N GLY A 242 -9.98 -19.41 -7.25
CA GLY A 242 -10.89 -18.41 -6.66
C GLY A 242 -10.41 -16.97 -6.87
N ILE A 243 -9.08 -16.78 -6.98
CA ILE A 243 -8.44 -15.52 -7.37
C ILE A 243 -7.38 -15.76 -8.45
N ASP A 244 -7.01 -14.71 -9.16
CA ASP A 244 -6.01 -14.74 -10.25
C ASP A 244 -4.69 -14.11 -9.86
N PHE A 245 -4.71 -13.24 -8.85
CA PHE A 245 -3.57 -12.45 -8.40
C PHE A 245 -3.54 -12.29 -6.89
N MET A 246 -2.35 -12.41 -6.32
CA MET A 246 -2.03 -11.97 -4.95
C MET A 246 -0.53 -11.72 -4.79
N GLY A 247 -0.15 -10.95 -3.78
CA GLY A 247 1.21 -10.92 -3.26
C GLY A 247 1.45 -12.14 -2.35
N LEU A 248 2.47 -12.94 -2.64
CA LEU A 248 2.84 -14.08 -1.79
C LEU A 248 3.62 -13.64 -0.57
N THR A 249 3.43 -14.33 0.54
CA THR A 249 4.37 -14.24 1.66
C THR A 249 5.71 -14.89 1.26
N PRO A 250 6.83 -14.50 1.90
CA PRO A 250 8.13 -15.12 1.65
C PRO A 250 8.14 -16.65 1.75
N PRO A 251 7.50 -17.29 2.77
CA PRO A 251 7.38 -18.75 2.82
C PRO A 251 6.58 -19.33 1.65
N GLN A 252 5.46 -18.73 1.27
CA GLN A 252 4.68 -19.18 0.12
C GLN A 252 5.51 -19.10 -1.17
N TYR A 253 6.21 -17.98 -1.40
CA TYR A 253 7.01 -17.79 -2.60
C TYR A 253 8.19 -18.76 -2.68
N LYS A 254 8.93 -18.95 -1.59
CA LYS A 254 10.14 -19.78 -1.54
C LYS A 254 9.82 -21.28 -1.51
N LEU A 255 8.86 -21.70 -0.67
CA LEU A 255 8.66 -23.11 -0.34
C LEU A 255 7.47 -23.74 -1.08
N GLN A 256 6.44 -22.95 -1.42
CA GLN A 256 5.19 -23.50 -1.95
C GLN A 256 4.98 -23.18 -3.44
N ALA A 257 5.45 -22.01 -3.91
CA ALA A 257 5.31 -21.59 -5.31
C ALA A 257 6.46 -22.05 -6.22
N GLY A 258 7.34 -22.96 -5.75
CA GLY A 258 8.43 -23.57 -6.54
C GLY A 258 8.00 -24.82 -7.34
N THR A 259 6.75 -25.24 -7.25
CA THR A 259 6.25 -26.48 -7.83
C THR A 259 6.01 -26.39 -9.34
N ASN A 260 5.96 -27.56 -10.02
CA ASN A 260 5.60 -27.64 -11.44
C ASN A 260 4.22 -27.02 -11.73
N PHE A 261 3.27 -27.17 -10.82
CA PHE A 261 1.96 -26.53 -10.88
C PHE A 261 2.07 -25.01 -10.99
N PHE A 262 2.77 -24.35 -10.05
CA PHE A 262 2.94 -22.90 -10.11
C PHE A 262 3.68 -22.43 -11.36
N ASN A 263 4.74 -23.15 -11.74
CA ASN A 263 5.50 -22.84 -12.96
C ASN A 263 4.67 -22.98 -14.23
N LYS A 264 3.70 -23.90 -14.26
CA LYS A 264 2.77 -24.11 -15.39
C LYS A 264 1.74 -22.98 -15.49
N TYR A 265 1.11 -22.61 -14.37
CA TYR A 265 -0.10 -21.78 -14.38
C TYR A 265 0.14 -20.31 -13.99
N PHE A 266 1.26 -19.96 -13.33
CA PHE A 266 1.49 -18.61 -12.82
C PHE A 266 2.79 -17.99 -13.32
N HIS A 267 2.75 -16.67 -13.57
CA HIS A 267 3.92 -15.81 -13.58
C HIS A 267 4.26 -15.43 -12.15
N LYS A 268 5.53 -15.53 -11.79
CA LYS A 268 6.06 -15.08 -10.50
C LYS A 268 6.97 -13.88 -10.75
N PHE A 269 6.76 -12.82 -10.00
CA PHE A 269 7.59 -11.63 -10.07
C PHE A 269 8.30 -11.41 -8.74
N ARG A 270 9.41 -10.71 -8.77
CA ARG A 270 10.14 -10.24 -7.60
C ARG A 270 10.74 -8.89 -7.92
N TYR A 271 10.52 -7.92 -7.07
CA TYR A 271 11.15 -6.60 -7.10
C TYR A 271 11.09 -5.97 -5.70
N PRO A 272 12.07 -5.11 -5.32
CA PRO A 272 11.98 -4.38 -4.05
C PRO A 272 10.69 -3.56 -4.00
N SER A 273 9.98 -3.57 -2.86
CA SER A 273 8.84 -2.69 -2.70
C SER A 273 9.32 -1.26 -2.47
N PHE A 274 8.55 -0.28 -2.92
CA PHE A 274 8.85 1.11 -2.66
C PHE A 274 8.17 1.56 -1.35
N GLY A 275 8.73 1.07 -0.25
CA GLY A 275 8.21 1.29 1.09
C GLY A 275 8.98 0.49 2.13
N TYR A 276 8.59 0.61 3.39
CA TYR A 276 9.28 -0.06 4.49
C TYR A 276 8.30 -0.48 5.59
N THR A 277 8.73 -1.45 6.41
CA THR A 277 8.06 -1.87 7.65
C THR A 277 8.82 -1.37 8.86
N TYR A 278 8.11 -0.92 9.88
CA TYR A 278 8.67 -0.30 11.07
C TYR A 278 7.92 -0.65 12.35
N LEU A 279 8.61 -0.53 13.49
CA LEU A 279 8.01 -0.45 14.82
C LEU A 279 7.86 1.02 15.18
N GLY A 280 6.65 1.55 15.10
CA GLY A 280 6.33 2.94 15.42
C GLY A 280 5.95 3.09 16.89
N TYR A 281 6.35 4.20 17.48
CA TYR A 281 6.08 4.56 18.86
C TYR A 281 5.11 5.75 18.92
N ASN A 282 4.22 5.78 19.89
CA ASN A 282 3.54 7.02 20.22
C ASN A 282 4.52 7.91 20.99
N LEU A 283 5.09 8.92 20.33
CA LEU A 283 6.11 9.80 20.93
C LEU A 283 5.57 10.76 21.99
N LYS A 284 4.24 10.79 22.19
CA LYS A 284 3.61 11.47 23.35
C LYS A 284 3.68 10.62 24.62
N ASP A 285 3.90 9.32 24.50
CA ASP A 285 4.14 8.45 25.67
C ASP A 285 5.55 8.72 26.20
N THR A 286 5.63 9.03 27.48
CA THR A 286 6.88 9.37 28.16
C THR A 286 7.94 8.26 28.09
N LYS A 287 7.53 7.00 27.91
CA LYS A 287 8.45 5.87 27.71
C LYS A 287 9.30 6.02 26.45
N PHE A 288 8.74 6.62 25.38
CA PHE A 288 9.38 6.73 24.07
C PHE A 288 9.86 8.15 23.73
N SER A 289 9.65 9.14 24.60
CA SER A 289 10.03 10.54 24.37
C SER A 289 11.55 10.74 24.29
N ASP A 290 12.33 9.99 25.08
CA ASP A 290 13.79 10.05 25.09
C ASP A 290 14.37 9.24 23.91
N LYS A 291 15.17 9.89 23.04
CA LYS A 291 15.80 9.21 21.91
C LYS A 291 16.71 8.05 22.30
N ARG A 292 17.37 8.15 23.46
CA ARG A 292 18.23 7.07 23.98
C ARG A 292 17.44 5.78 24.20
N VAL A 293 16.19 5.89 24.64
CA VAL A 293 15.28 4.73 24.79
C VAL A 293 14.97 4.12 23.42
N ARG A 294 14.67 4.94 22.41
CA ARG A 294 14.36 4.44 21.05
C ARG A 294 15.57 3.79 20.39
N GLN A 295 16.75 4.42 20.52
CA GLN A 295 18.03 3.84 20.09
C GLN A 295 18.31 2.52 20.84
N ALA A 296 18.08 2.48 22.14
CA ALA A 296 18.27 1.28 22.96
C ALA A 296 17.36 0.13 22.51
N ILE A 297 16.08 0.41 22.20
CA ILE A 297 15.16 -0.57 21.62
C ILE A 297 15.70 -1.07 20.28
N THR A 298 16.16 -0.17 19.41
CA THR A 298 16.71 -0.57 18.10
C THR A 298 17.96 -1.44 18.23
N HIS A 299 18.88 -1.13 19.13
CA HIS A 299 20.04 -1.99 19.44
C HIS A 299 19.66 -3.36 20.02
N ALA A 300 18.49 -3.48 20.66
CA ALA A 300 18.00 -4.75 21.19
C ALA A 300 17.34 -5.64 20.11
N ILE A 301 17.08 -5.13 18.92
CA ILE A 301 16.36 -5.84 17.85
C ILE A 301 17.34 -6.42 16.83
N ASN A 302 17.35 -7.75 16.68
CA ASN A 302 18.13 -8.41 15.64
C ASN A 302 17.37 -8.42 14.30
N LYS A 303 17.58 -7.40 13.47
CA LYS A 303 16.95 -7.30 12.15
C LYS A 303 17.35 -8.46 11.22
N LYS A 304 18.55 -9.05 11.38
CA LYS A 304 18.99 -10.22 10.59
C LYS A 304 18.08 -11.42 10.84
N ASP A 305 17.63 -11.65 12.08
CA ASP A 305 16.70 -12.73 12.39
C ASP A 305 15.35 -12.52 11.71
N ILE A 306 14.89 -11.27 11.59
CA ILE A 306 13.68 -10.94 10.85
C ILE A 306 13.87 -11.24 9.36
N ILE A 307 14.99 -10.79 8.76
CA ILE A 307 15.27 -11.03 7.33
C ILE A 307 15.41 -12.53 7.04
N THR A 308 16.08 -13.29 7.91
CA THR A 308 16.30 -14.72 7.68
C THR A 308 15.09 -15.57 8.07
N GLY A 309 14.46 -15.30 9.20
CA GLY A 309 13.38 -16.11 9.77
C GLY A 309 12.00 -15.77 9.24
N VAL A 310 11.72 -14.49 8.97
CA VAL A 310 10.41 -14.05 8.48
C VAL A 310 10.44 -13.82 6.99
N MET A 311 11.43 -13.03 6.51
CA MET A 311 11.51 -12.64 5.10
C MET A 311 12.21 -13.69 4.23
N LEU A 312 12.88 -14.69 4.80
CA LEU A 312 13.60 -15.77 4.09
C LEU A 312 14.57 -15.25 3.01
N GLY A 313 15.14 -14.05 3.20
CA GLY A 313 16.01 -13.36 2.26
C GLY A 313 15.27 -12.53 1.19
N TYR A 314 13.95 -12.37 1.29
CA TYR A 314 13.15 -11.51 0.41
C TYR A 314 12.88 -10.15 1.06
N GLY A 315 13.93 -9.43 1.34
CA GLY A 315 13.92 -8.10 1.92
C GLY A 315 15.30 -7.70 2.41
N THR A 316 15.48 -6.43 2.69
CA THR A 316 16.73 -5.84 3.19
C THR A 316 16.48 -5.08 4.49
N PRO A 317 17.46 -4.96 5.41
CA PRO A 317 17.34 -4.08 6.56
C PRO A 317 17.03 -2.65 6.12
N CYS A 318 16.19 -1.96 6.87
CA CYS A 318 15.83 -0.56 6.62
C CYS A 318 16.59 0.35 7.59
N THR A 319 17.22 1.40 7.06
CA THR A 319 18.05 2.34 7.84
C THR A 319 17.36 3.67 8.11
N GLY A 320 16.26 3.96 7.40
CA GLY A 320 15.56 5.23 7.50
C GLY A 320 14.31 5.27 6.62
N PRO A 321 13.76 6.47 6.35
CA PRO A 321 12.49 6.63 5.68
C PRO A 321 12.54 6.41 4.15
N PHE A 322 13.71 6.20 3.57
CA PHE A 322 13.89 6.00 2.13
C PHE A 322 14.41 4.60 1.85
N PRO A 323 13.73 3.80 0.98
CA PRO A 323 14.26 2.52 0.54
C PRO A 323 15.47 2.71 -0.38
N PRO A 324 16.37 1.71 -0.53
CA PRO A 324 17.58 1.81 -1.37
C PRO A 324 17.34 2.22 -2.82
N GLU A 325 16.16 1.95 -3.35
CA GLU A 325 15.74 2.32 -4.71
C GLU A 325 15.36 3.81 -4.85
N SER A 326 15.19 4.52 -3.75
CA SER A 326 14.92 5.97 -3.76
C SER A 326 16.21 6.74 -4.03
N TRP A 327 16.15 7.73 -4.90
CA TRP A 327 17.28 8.64 -5.12
C TRP A 327 17.64 9.49 -3.87
N ALA A 328 16.71 9.58 -2.90
CA ALA A 328 16.93 10.24 -1.60
C ALA A 328 17.67 9.35 -0.59
N TYR A 329 17.85 8.05 -0.90
CA TYR A 329 18.58 7.14 -0.02
C TYR A 329 20.02 7.60 0.17
N ASN A 330 20.49 7.59 1.42
CA ASN A 330 21.88 7.89 1.74
C ASN A 330 22.63 6.57 2.04
N PRO A 331 23.52 6.11 1.15
CA PRO A 331 24.26 4.84 1.34
C PRO A 331 25.32 4.93 2.46
N ASP A 332 25.68 6.12 2.92
CA ASP A 332 26.63 6.32 4.01
C ASP A 332 26.00 6.10 5.39
N VAL A 333 24.67 6.17 5.48
CA VAL A 333 23.92 5.86 6.70
C VAL A 333 24.00 4.35 6.96
N LYS A 334 24.64 3.98 8.08
CA LYS A 334 24.78 2.59 8.51
C LYS A 334 23.59 2.18 9.38
N ASP A 335 23.21 0.90 9.27
CA ASP A 335 22.20 0.34 10.14
C ASP A 335 22.69 0.30 11.59
N ILE A 336 21.78 0.50 12.54
CA ILE A 336 22.09 0.33 13.96
C ILE A 336 22.32 -1.17 14.22
N GLU A 337 23.51 -1.48 14.71
CA GLU A 337 23.93 -2.84 15.01
C GLU A 337 23.11 -3.44 16.18
N TYR A 338 22.71 -4.70 16.02
CA TYR A 338 22.18 -5.47 17.15
C TYR A 338 23.24 -5.64 18.22
N ASN A 339 23.07 -4.98 19.35
CA ASN A 339 24.00 -5.00 20.48
C ASN A 339 23.25 -4.80 21.80
N PRO A 340 22.82 -5.89 22.47
CA PRO A 340 22.12 -5.82 23.74
C PRO A 340 22.90 -5.11 24.86
N GLU A 341 24.23 -5.06 24.82
CA GLU A 341 25.03 -4.35 25.82
C GLU A 341 24.95 -2.84 25.64
N ILE A 342 25.04 -2.35 24.40
CA ILE A 342 24.79 -0.93 24.08
C ILE A 342 23.35 -0.57 24.46
N SER A 343 22.39 -1.43 24.16
CA SER A 343 20.99 -1.25 24.57
C SER A 343 20.86 -1.04 26.08
N ARG A 344 21.43 -1.95 26.89
CA ARG A 344 21.40 -1.84 28.36
C ARG A 344 22.10 -0.59 28.87
N LYS A 345 23.19 -0.18 28.24
CA LYS A 345 23.90 1.07 28.57
C LYS A 345 23.01 2.28 28.36
N LEU A 346 22.41 2.41 27.17
CA LEU A 346 21.52 3.51 26.81
C LEU A 346 20.27 3.60 27.72
N PHE A 347 19.68 2.44 28.07
CA PHE A 347 18.59 2.40 29.03
C PHE A 347 19.01 2.92 30.40
N ARG A 348 20.20 2.55 30.91
CA ARG A 348 20.71 3.06 32.19
C ARG A 348 20.92 4.59 32.13
N GLU A 349 21.49 5.10 31.03
CA GLU A 349 21.68 6.53 30.80
C GLU A 349 20.35 7.30 30.74
N ALA A 350 19.27 6.63 30.30
CA ALA A 350 17.91 7.17 30.30
C ALA A 350 17.16 6.97 31.64
N GLY A 351 17.83 6.39 32.67
CA GLY A 351 17.28 6.20 33.99
C GLY A 351 16.50 4.89 34.18
N TRP A 352 16.56 3.97 33.21
CA TRP A 352 15.96 2.63 33.30
C TRP A 352 16.98 1.62 33.82
N VAL A 353 16.71 0.97 34.94
CA VAL A 353 17.61 0.04 35.58
C VAL A 353 16.95 -1.33 35.71
N LYS A 354 17.74 -2.37 35.82
CA LYS A 354 17.24 -3.73 36.04
C LYS A 354 16.73 -3.87 37.47
N GLY A 355 15.43 -4.10 37.64
CA GLY A 355 14.78 -4.36 38.92
C GLY A 355 14.96 -5.78 39.43
N GLN A 356 14.42 -6.07 40.62
CA GLN A 356 14.57 -7.36 41.30
C GLN A 356 14.00 -8.56 40.49
N ARG A 357 12.97 -8.34 39.69
CA ARG A 357 12.35 -9.37 38.81
C ARG A 357 13.06 -9.56 37.47
N GLY A 358 14.19 -8.86 37.26
CA GLY A 358 14.92 -8.90 36.00
C GLY A 358 14.32 -8.02 34.90
N LEU A 359 13.23 -7.27 35.19
CA LEU A 359 12.60 -6.31 34.30
C LEU A 359 13.34 -4.98 34.38
N LEU A 360 13.30 -4.20 33.28
CA LEU A 360 13.72 -2.79 33.31
C LEU A 360 12.65 -1.96 34.02
N GLU A 361 13.10 -1.16 34.99
CA GLU A 361 12.23 -0.33 35.84
C GLU A 361 12.77 1.10 35.91
N LYS A 362 11.86 2.07 35.98
CA LYS A 362 12.14 3.47 36.28
C LYS A 362 11.03 4.01 37.16
N ASP A 363 11.40 4.66 38.29
CA ASP A 363 10.47 5.21 39.28
C ASP A 363 9.45 4.17 39.78
N GLY A 364 9.92 2.93 40.01
CA GLY A 364 9.10 1.80 40.47
C GLY A 364 8.13 1.22 39.41
N ARG A 365 8.22 1.63 38.16
CA ARG A 365 7.37 1.14 37.04
C ARG A 365 8.20 0.32 36.06
N ALA A 366 7.73 -0.90 35.76
CA ALA A 366 8.35 -1.74 34.74
C ALA A 366 8.18 -1.15 33.34
N PHE A 367 9.17 -1.41 32.46
CA PHE A 367 9.06 -1.05 31.04
C PHE A 367 8.16 -2.09 30.34
N GLU A 368 6.92 -1.73 30.21
CA GLU A 368 5.91 -2.56 29.57
C GLU A 368 5.13 -1.74 28.54
N PHE A 369 4.83 -2.31 27.38
CA PHE A 369 3.99 -1.69 26.35
C PHE A 369 3.31 -2.71 25.45
N THR A 370 2.23 -2.26 24.80
CA THR A 370 1.46 -3.06 23.85
C THR A 370 1.75 -2.60 22.42
N VAL A 371 2.05 -3.57 21.54
CA VAL A 371 2.19 -3.36 20.10
C VAL A 371 0.92 -3.80 19.39
N LEU A 372 0.36 -2.92 18.57
CA LEU A 372 -0.75 -3.24 17.69
C LEU A 372 -0.24 -3.85 16.38
N VAL A 373 -0.89 -4.91 15.92
CA VAL A 373 -0.62 -5.60 14.66
C VAL A 373 -1.94 -5.89 13.97
N ASN A 374 -2.02 -5.66 12.65
CA ASN A 374 -3.23 -5.98 11.91
C ASN A 374 -3.40 -7.49 11.69
N GLN A 375 -4.65 -7.95 11.80
CA GLN A 375 -5.03 -9.34 11.54
C GLN A 375 -4.65 -9.76 10.12
N GLY A 376 -4.31 -11.04 9.94
CA GLY A 376 -4.05 -11.66 8.65
C GLY A 376 -2.66 -11.39 8.06
N ASN A 377 -1.89 -10.44 8.59
CA ASN A 377 -0.53 -10.18 8.14
C ASN A 377 0.48 -11.04 8.92
N GLU A 378 0.74 -12.26 8.41
CA GLU A 378 1.67 -13.20 9.05
C GLU A 378 3.09 -12.64 9.23
N ALA A 379 3.59 -11.87 8.25
CA ALA A 379 4.95 -11.32 8.34
C ALA A 379 5.07 -10.34 9.51
N ARG A 380 4.11 -9.44 9.69
CA ARG A 380 4.09 -8.52 10.83
C ARG A 380 3.92 -9.25 12.15
N MET A 381 3.05 -10.27 12.19
CA MET A 381 2.86 -11.07 13.40
C MET A 381 4.13 -11.82 13.81
N LYS A 382 4.79 -12.51 12.89
CA LYS A 382 6.07 -13.19 13.15
C LYS A 382 7.17 -12.20 13.53
N THR A 383 7.21 -11.04 12.89
CA THR A 383 8.10 -9.94 13.28
C THR A 383 7.84 -9.53 14.73
N ALA A 384 6.58 -9.28 15.11
CA ALA A 384 6.22 -8.92 16.49
C ALA A 384 6.68 -9.98 17.51
N GLN A 385 6.58 -11.27 17.18
CA GLN A 385 7.06 -12.36 18.05
C GLN A 385 8.58 -12.30 18.24
N ILE A 386 9.35 -12.07 17.16
CA ILE A 386 10.81 -11.91 17.27
C ILE A 386 11.16 -10.69 18.13
N LEU A 387 10.50 -9.55 17.89
CA LEU A 387 10.72 -8.35 18.71
C LEU A 387 10.44 -8.60 20.18
N LYS A 388 9.34 -9.29 20.49
CA LYS A 388 8.97 -9.65 21.86
C LYS A 388 10.08 -10.46 22.55
N GLU A 389 10.60 -11.48 21.89
CA GLU A 389 11.67 -12.31 22.47
C GLU A 389 12.99 -11.53 22.58
N ASN A 390 13.35 -10.72 21.59
CA ASN A 390 14.55 -9.89 21.67
C ASN A 390 14.47 -8.90 22.85
N LEU A 391 13.36 -8.17 22.99
CA LEU A 391 13.16 -7.17 24.04
C LEU A 391 13.09 -7.81 25.45
N LYS A 392 12.55 -9.02 25.56
CA LYS A 392 12.53 -9.79 26.80
C LYS A 392 13.94 -10.04 27.32
N THR A 393 14.95 -10.27 26.47
CA THR A 393 16.35 -10.53 26.88
C THR A 393 16.99 -9.36 27.61
N ILE A 394 16.47 -8.14 27.41
CA ILE A 394 16.92 -6.92 28.06
C ILE A 394 15.98 -6.46 29.19
N GLY A 395 14.93 -7.23 29.49
CA GLY A 395 14.00 -6.97 30.61
C GLY A 395 12.80 -6.11 30.25
N ILE A 396 12.43 -6.01 28.97
CA ILE A 396 11.21 -5.30 28.50
C ILE A 396 10.07 -6.30 28.28
N THR A 397 8.89 -5.97 28.76
CA THR A 397 7.64 -6.70 28.48
C THR A 397 6.92 -6.08 27.30
N MET A 398 6.85 -6.79 26.17
CA MET A 398 6.09 -6.38 25.00
C MET A 398 4.87 -7.28 24.82
N ASN A 399 3.67 -6.71 24.90
CA ASN A 399 2.41 -7.39 24.63
C ASN A 399 2.00 -7.17 23.16
N ILE A 400 1.37 -8.18 22.53
CA ILE A 400 0.91 -8.10 21.16
C ILE A 400 -0.62 -8.10 21.17
N LYS A 401 -1.23 -7.08 20.54
CA LYS A 401 -2.67 -6.98 20.32
C LYS A 401 -2.97 -7.00 18.84
N VAL A 402 -3.72 -8.02 18.40
CA VAL A 402 -4.14 -8.19 17.01
C VAL A 402 -5.49 -7.53 16.81
N LEU A 403 -5.64 -6.73 15.76
CA LEU A 403 -6.84 -5.98 15.44
C LEU A 403 -7.20 -6.16 13.94
N GLU A 404 -8.47 -6.11 13.63
CA GLU A 404 -8.95 -5.94 12.27
C GLU A 404 -8.45 -4.59 11.72
N TRP A 405 -8.17 -4.53 10.40
CA TRP A 405 -7.47 -3.40 9.78
C TRP A 405 -8.22 -2.07 9.95
N GLN A 406 -9.51 -2.04 9.64
CA GLN A 406 -10.29 -0.79 9.72
C GLN A 406 -10.49 -0.34 11.18
N ALA A 407 -10.71 -1.29 12.09
CA ALA A 407 -10.77 -1.00 13.52
C ALA A 407 -9.43 -0.45 14.04
N MET A 408 -8.29 -1.01 13.59
CA MET A 408 -6.96 -0.52 13.95
C MET A 408 -6.76 0.93 13.48
N LEU A 409 -7.14 1.25 12.25
CA LEU A 409 -7.02 2.61 11.71
C LEU A 409 -7.92 3.59 12.45
N HIS A 410 -9.22 3.32 12.54
CA HIS A 410 -10.21 4.26 13.07
C HIS A 410 -10.15 4.48 14.57
N GLU A 411 -10.02 3.37 15.34
CA GLU A 411 -10.14 3.47 16.78
C GLU A 411 -8.80 3.71 17.46
N PHE A 412 -7.70 3.37 16.81
CA PHE A 412 -6.38 3.46 17.43
C PHE A 412 -5.46 4.45 16.73
N ILE A 413 -5.25 4.34 15.42
CA ILE A 413 -4.27 5.17 14.70
C ILE A 413 -4.76 6.61 14.57
N ASP A 414 -5.95 6.81 13.98
CA ASP A 414 -6.53 8.15 13.78
C ASP A 414 -6.64 8.90 15.11
N LYS A 415 -7.09 8.21 16.16
CA LYS A 415 -7.27 8.76 17.51
C LYS A 415 -6.02 8.72 18.39
N LYS A 416 -4.89 8.21 17.86
CA LYS A 416 -3.60 8.05 18.59
C LYS A 416 -3.71 7.29 19.91
N ARG A 417 -4.59 6.29 19.97
CA ARG A 417 -4.84 5.45 21.15
C ARG A 417 -3.99 4.17 21.10
N PHE A 418 -2.68 4.32 20.97
CA PHE A 418 -1.74 3.20 20.94
C PHE A 418 -0.46 3.59 21.68
N GLU A 419 0.29 2.60 22.16
CA GLU A 419 1.65 2.76 22.70
C GLU A 419 2.67 2.53 21.58
N ALA A 420 2.56 1.41 20.87
CA ALA A 420 3.39 1.09 19.70
C ALA A 420 2.60 0.31 18.65
N ILE A 421 3.12 0.30 17.41
CA ILE A 421 2.49 -0.33 16.26
C ILE A 421 3.55 -1.00 15.37
N ILE A 422 3.22 -2.08 14.68
CA ILE A 422 3.99 -2.57 13.53
C ILE A 422 3.16 -2.32 12.28
N MET A 423 3.65 -1.38 11.45
CA MET A 423 3.03 -1.00 10.19
C MET A 423 4.07 -0.86 9.08
N GLY A 424 3.63 -0.50 7.89
CA GLY A 424 4.48 -0.15 6.77
C GLY A 424 3.97 1.09 6.06
N TRP A 425 4.88 1.84 5.48
CA TRP A 425 4.58 2.89 4.53
C TRP A 425 4.81 2.40 3.10
N ALA A 426 3.84 2.62 2.23
CA ALA A 426 4.03 2.67 0.80
C ALA A 426 4.33 4.12 0.43
N LEU A 427 5.44 4.36 -0.26
CA LEU A 427 5.93 5.70 -0.54
C LEU A 427 5.64 6.11 -1.99
N SER A 428 5.46 7.41 -2.21
CA SER A 428 5.54 8.00 -3.54
C SER A 428 6.94 7.85 -4.14
N ARG A 429 7.06 7.97 -5.46
CA ARG A 429 8.36 7.95 -6.14
C ARG A 429 9.15 9.24 -5.92
N ASP A 430 8.46 10.36 -5.79
CA ASP A 430 9.07 11.55 -5.22
C ASP A 430 9.28 11.33 -3.71
N PRO A 431 10.45 11.68 -3.14
CA PRO A 431 10.77 11.46 -1.73
C PRO A 431 10.13 12.49 -0.80
N ASP A 432 9.15 13.25 -1.24
CA ASP A 432 8.41 14.15 -0.37
C ASP A 432 7.64 13.38 0.71
N ILE A 433 8.20 13.36 1.90
CA ILE A 433 7.64 12.70 3.09
C ILE A 433 7.08 13.71 4.11
N PHE A 434 6.78 14.93 3.66
CA PHE A 434 6.26 16.01 4.52
C PHE A 434 5.01 15.59 5.30
N ASP A 435 4.03 14.99 4.63
CA ASP A 435 2.76 14.61 5.26
C ASP A 435 2.93 13.54 6.34
N ILE A 436 3.99 12.71 6.22
CA ILE A 436 4.28 11.65 7.19
C ILE A 436 5.04 12.18 8.40
N TRP A 437 5.93 13.16 8.21
CA TRP A 437 6.94 13.49 9.21
C TRP A 437 6.95 14.92 9.71
N HIS A 438 6.39 15.90 8.98
CA HIS A 438 6.39 17.28 9.42
C HIS A 438 5.53 17.45 10.69
N SER A 439 5.98 18.25 11.66
CA SER A 439 5.33 18.42 12.96
C SER A 439 3.94 19.02 12.90
N SER A 440 3.60 19.75 11.81
CA SER A 440 2.25 20.29 11.58
C SER A 440 1.21 19.21 11.20
N LYS A 441 1.65 18.01 10.81
CA LYS A 441 0.81 16.92 10.31
C LYS A 441 0.40 15.91 11.39
N THR A 442 0.13 16.44 12.59
CA THR A 442 -0.18 15.64 13.78
C THR A 442 -1.64 15.72 14.23
N LYS A 443 -2.56 16.21 13.41
CA LYS A 443 -4.00 16.19 13.72
C LYS A 443 -4.58 14.79 13.56
N GLU A 444 -5.80 14.57 14.03
CA GLU A 444 -6.54 13.33 13.81
C GLU A 444 -6.73 13.08 12.31
N GLY A 445 -6.46 11.85 11.86
CA GLY A 445 -6.53 11.47 10.45
C GLY A 445 -5.34 11.89 9.58
N GLU A 446 -4.36 12.66 10.11
CA GLU A 446 -3.12 12.99 9.42
C GLU A 446 -2.03 11.93 9.65
N PHE A 447 -1.03 11.90 8.77
CA PHE A 447 -0.07 10.78 8.71
C PHE A 447 1.03 10.81 9.75
N ASN A 448 1.33 11.95 10.38
CA ASN A 448 2.25 11.99 11.53
C ASN A 448 1.53 11.59 12.83
N PHE A 449 0.87 10.43 12.81
CA PHE A 449 0.13 9.92 13.97
C PHE A 449 1.04 9.50 15.14
N ILE A 450 2.33 9.24 14.91
CA ILE A 450 3.29 8.97 15.97
C ILE A 450 3.71 10.26 16.72
N SER A 451 3.33 11.44 16.20
CA SER A 451 3.59 12.75 16.80
C SER A 451 5.07 13.16 16.87
N TYR A 452 5.85 12.79 15.84
CA TYR A 452 7.25 13.20 15.70
C TYR A 452 7.39 14.72 15.55
N ARG A 453 8.43 15.28 16.14
CA ARG A 453 8.80 16.69 16.04
C ARG A 453 10.31 16.85 16.03
N ASN A 454 10.82 17.59 15.07
CA ASN A 454 12.20 18.02 14.99
C ASN A 454 12.26 19.23 14.04
N ASP A 455 12.70 20.39 14.55
CA ASP A 455 12.68 21.66 13.83
C ASP A 455 13.63 21.66 12.61
N GLU A 456 14.77 20.93 12.70
CA GLU A 456 15.70 20.78 11.57
C GLU A 456 15.02 19.96 10.45
N VAL A 457 14.35 18.87 10.80
CA VAL A 457 13.62 18.03 9.82
C VAL A 457 12.47 18.83 9.20
N ASP A 458 11.72 19.58 9.98
CA ASP A 458 10.63 20.42 9.48
C ASP A 458 11.15 21.44 8.45
N THR A 459 12.28 22.09 8.76
CA THR A 459 12.95 23.04 7.85
C THR A 459 13.41 22.36 6.58
N LEU A 460 14.10 21.21 6.69
CA LEU A 460 14.61 20.46 5.53
C LEU A 460 13.48 19.92 4.64
N LEU A 461 12.36 19.49 5.22
CA LEU A 461 11.19 19.06 4.45
C LEU A 461 10.60 20.20 3.60
N LEU A 462 10.51 21.40 4.17
CA LEU A 462 10.08 22.59 3.42
C LEU A 462 11.10 23.00 2.35
N GLU A 463 12.40 22.97 2.66
CA GLU A 463 13.47 23.28 1.72
C GLU A 463 13.49 22.28 0.56
N GLY A 464 13.33 20.96 0.82
CA GLY A 464 13.23 19.93 -0.19
C GLY A 464 12.05 20.12 -1.15
N ARG A 465 10.92 20.65 -0.65
CA ARG A 465 9.75 21.01 -1.48
C ARG A 465 10.02 22.23 -2.37
N ARG A 466 10.91 23.17 -1.96
CA ARG A 466 11.22 24.41 -2.69
C ARG A 466 12.37 24.27 -3.69
N THR A 467 13.13 23.18 -3.63
CA THR A 467 14.37 23.01 -4.38
C THR A 467 14.13 22.18 -5.64
N PHE A 468 14.26 22.82 -6.83
CA PHE A 468 14.21 22.13 -8.12
C PHE A 468 15.53 21.47 -8.53
N ASP A 469 16.67 22.00 -8.08
CA ASP A 469 17.98 21.43 -8.37
C ASP A 469 18.08 20.03 -7.77
N PHE A 470 18.23 19.03 -8.62
CA PHE A 470 18.20 17.62 -8.22
C PHE A 470 19.28 17.26 -7.20
N GLU A 471 20.52 17.72 -7.41
CA GLU A 471 21.63 17.38 -6.51
C GLU A 471 21.53 18.07 -5.16
N LYS A 472 21.07 19.31 -5.12
CA LYS A 472 20.77 20.01 -3.86
C LYS A 472 19.62 19.34 -3.12
N ARG A 473 18.52 19.04 -3.82
CA ARG A 473 17.34 18.38 -3.26
C ARG A 473 17.70 16.99 -2.69
N LYS A 474 18.54 16.23 -3.41
CA LYS A 474 19.06 14.95 -2.95
C LYS A 474 19.83 15.07 -1.64
N LYS A 475 20.72 16.05 -1.51
CA LYS A 475 21.47 16.30 -0.26
C LYS A 475 20.56 16.64 0.91
N ILE A 476 19.49 17.40 0.68
CA ILE A 476 18.50 17.74 1.71
C ILE A 476 17.85 16.46 2.25
N TYR A 477 17.35 15.57 1.38
CA TYR A 477 16.73 14.33 1.83
C TYR A 477 17.74 13.33 2.42
N GLN A 478 18.97 13.30 1.93
CA GLN A 478 20.04 12.53 2.55
C GLN A 478 20.36 13.01 3.97
N ARG A 479 20.30 14.32 4.23
CA ARG A 479 20.44 14.87 5.58
C ARG A 479 19.26 14.45 6.48
N ILE A 480 18.03 14.46 5.97
CA ILE A 480 16.86 13.94 6.70
C ILE A 480 17.07 12.46 7.07
N HIS A 481 17.62 11.66 6.15
CA HIS A 481 17.94 10.25 6.42
C HIS A 481 18.93 10.09 7.58
N GLU A 482 19.99 10.90 7.62
CA GLU A 482 20.96 10.90 8.73
C GLU A 482 20.31 11.22 10.07
N ILE A 483 19.45 12.24 10.11
CA ILE A 483 18.75 12.65 11.33
C ILE A 483 17.85 11.51 11.82
N PHE A 484 17.12 10.87 10.92
CA PHE A 484 16.23 9.76 11.30
C PHE A 484 16.98 8.51 11.75
N ALA A 485 18.16 8.25 11.19
CA ALA A 485 19.03 7.17 11.66
C ALA A 485 19.54 7.42 13.08
N ASP A 486 19.80 8.67 13.46
CA ASP A 486 20.18 9.05 14.83
C ASP A 486 18.96 9.15 15.77
N GLU A 487 17.91 9.84 15.36
CA GLU A 487 16.73 10.11 16.20
C GLU A 487 15.88 8.87 16.47
N GLN A 488 15.89 7.88 15.56
CA GLN A 488 15.04 6.69 15.62
C GLN A 488 13.58 7.01 16.02
N PRO A 489 12.87 7.88 15.28
CA PRO A 489 11.47 8.21 15.62
C PRO A 489 10.56 6.99 15.59
N CYS A 490 10.97 5.99 14.86
CA CYS A 490 10.51 4.61 14.88
C CYS A 490 11.72 3.70 14.66
N THR A 491 11.64 2.42 15.02
CA THR A 491 12.67 1.46 14.59
C THR A 491 12.33 1.03 13.16
N PHE A 492 13.12 1.48 12.19
CA PHE A 492 13.04 1.02 10.80
C PHE A 492 13.48 -0.44 10.74
N LEU A 493 12.61 -1.35 10.31
CA LEU A 493 12.88 -2.79 10.38
C LEU A 493 13.42 -3.34 9.06
N TYR A 494 12.60 -3.30 8.02
CA TYR A 494 12.99 -3.85 6.71
C TYR A 494 12.21 -3.22 5.55
N VAL A 495 12.84 -3.27 4.38
CA VAL A 495 12.22 -3.06 3.07
C VAL A 495 11.89 -4.45 2.51
N PRO A 496 10.63 -4.83 2.35
CA PRO A 496 10.27 -6.14 1.82
C PRO A 496 10.44 -6.18 0.30
N ASP A 497 10.71 -7.36 -0.26
CA ASP A 497 10.45 -7.58 -1.67
C ASP A 497 8.96 -7.77 -1.92
N ALA A 498 8.44 -7.16 -2.96
CA ALA A 498 7.14 -7.51 -3.52
C ALA A 498 7.27 -8.84 -4.28
N LEU A 499 6.40 -9.79 -3.97
CA LEU A 499 6.41 -11.15 -4.49
C LEU A 499 5.08 -11.51 -5.16
N PRO A 500 4.61 -10.71 -6.14
CA PRO A 500 3.32 -10.97 -6.76
C PRO A 500 3.36 -12.20 -7.67
N VAL A 501 2.21 -12.89 -7.70
CA VAL A 501 1.93 -13.93 -8.67
C VAL A 501 0.65 -13.61 -9.42
N LEU A 502 0.66 -13.91 -10.72
CA LEU A 502 -0.45 -13.67 -11.62
C LEU A 502 -0.68 -14.91 -12.49
N HIS A 503 -1.93 -15.30 -12.67
CA HIS A 503 -2.28 -16.43 -13.53
C HIS A 503 -1.87 -16.17 -14.99
N LYS A 504 -1.25 -17.16 -15.65
CA LYS A 504 -0.70 -17.06 -17.02
C LYS A 504 -1.76 -16.90 -18.13
N ARG A 505 -3.04 -16.97 -17.78
CA ARG A 505 -4.12 -16.65 -18.73
C ARG A 505 -4.11 -15.21 -19.19
N PHE A 506 -3.58 -14.30 -18.36
CA PHE A 506 -3.42 -12.89 -18.72
C PHE A 506 -2.18 -12.71 -19.61
N LYS A 507 -2.36 -12.03 -20.73
CA LYS A 507 -1.31 -11.67 -21.71
C LYS A 507 -1.13 -10.17 -21.76
N GLY A 508 0.03 -9.72 -22.24
CA GLY A 508 0.41 -8.30 -22.27
C GLY A 508 0.99 -7.79 -20.95
N VAL A 509 1.32 -8.69 -20.02
CA VAL A 509 1.91 -8.32 -18.73
C VAL A 509 3.40 -8.09 -18.89
N GLU A 510 3.86 -6.90 -18.57
CA GLU A 510 5.27 -6.52 -18.62
C GLU A 510 5.76 -6.12 -17.22
N LYS A 511 6.95 -6.61 -16.82
CA LYS A 511 7.62 -6.14 -15.60
C LYS A 511 8.37 -4.84 -15.91
N ALA A 512 8.12 -3.81 -15.12
CA ALA A 512 8.78 -2.52 -15.24
C ALA A 512 9.24 -2.00 -13.85
N PRO A 513 10.07 -0.95 -13.79
CA PRO A 513 10.48 -0.31 -12.53
C PRO A 513 9.32 0.09 -11.63
N ILE A 514 8.18 0.52 -12.19
CA ILE A 514 6.98 0.88 -11.42
C ILE A 514 6.16 -0.35 -10.97
N GLY A 515 6.48 -1.55 -11.45
CA GLY A 515 5.73 -2.79 -11.18
C GLY A 515 5.13 -3.38 -12.45
N ILE A 516 4.06 -4.18 -12.30
CA ILE A 516 3.42 -4.86 -13.44
C ILE A 516 2.12 -4.19 -13.91
N TRP A 517 1.50 -3.32 -13.09
CA TRP A 517 0.16 -2.77 -13.34
C TRP A 517 0.11 -1.55 -14.27
N HIS A 518 1.26 -1.02 -14.70
CA HIS A 518 1.38 0.21 -15.48
C HIS A 518 0.63 0.21 -16.81
N ASP A 519 0.35 -0.95 -17.38
CA ASP A 519 -0.35 -1.10 -18.68
C ASP A 519 -1.56 -2.05 -18.55
N PHE A 520 -2.21 -2.06 -17.40
CA PHE A 520 -3.29 -3.02 -17.09
C PHE A 520 -4.47 -2.95 -18.07
N ILE A 521 -4.80 -1.79 -18.61
CA ILE A 521 -5.90 -1.64 -19.58
C ILE A 521 -5.70 -2.46 -20.86
N HIS A 522 -4.44 -2.81 -21.20
CA HIS A 522 -4.09 -3.60 -22.37
C HIS A 522 -3.93 -5.11 -22.09
N TRP A 523 -4.02 -5.52 -20.83
CA TRP A 523 -4.01 -6.94 -20.51
C TRP A 523 -5.22 -7.63 -21.10
N GLN A 524 -5.05 -8.88 -21.58
CA GLN A 524 -6.12 -9.62 -22.21
C GLN A 524 -6.10 -11.10 -21.86
N VAL A 525 -7.26 -11.74 -21.88
CA VAL A 525 -7.42 -13.18 -21.83
C VAL A 525 -7.78 -13.66 -23.24
N PRO A 526 -6.93 -14.49 -23.92
CA PRO A 526 -7.26 -15.07 -25.22
C PRO A 526 -8.55 -15.89 -25.15
N LYS A 527 -9.45 -15.72 -26.14
CA LYS A 527 -10.77 -16.37 -26.18
C LYS A 527 -10.73 -17.91 -26.07
N ASN A 528 -9.63 -18.53 -26.51
CA ASN A 528 -9.41 -19.99 -26.48
C ASN A 528 -8.71 -20.50 -25.21
N LYS A 529 -8.39 -19.64 -24.25
CA LYS A 529 -7.67 -19.98 -23.01
C LYS A 529 -8.42 -19.57 -21.75
N ILE A 530 -9.73 -19.69 -21.78
CA ILE A 530 -10.55 -19.65 -20.58
C ILE A 530 -10.58 -21.08 -20.00
N GLU A 531 -9.38 -21.67 -19.81
CA GLU A 531 -9.20 -22.97 -19.18
C GLU A 531 -8.91 -22.81 -17.69
N TRP A 532 -9.60 -23.61 -16.92
CA TRP A 532 -9.39 -23.82 -15.49
C TRP A 532 -8.68 -25.12 -15.24
N TYR A 533 -8.05 -25.17 -14.10
CA TYR A 533 -7.35 -26.31 -13.56
C TYR A 533 -8.15 -27.61 -13.67
N ASN A 534 -7.57 -28.61 -14.26
CA ASN A 534 -7.83 -30.03 -13.99
C ASN A 534 -6.68 -30.56 -13.14
#